data_62ecf9c011304e3e578eafd019fd2537
#
_entry.id   62ecf9c011304e3e578eafd019fd2537
#
_cell.length_a   1.000
_cell.length_b   1.000
_cell.length_c   1.000
_cell.angle_alpha   90.00
_cell.angle_beta   90.00
_cell.angle_gamma   90.00
#
_symmetry.space_group_name_H-M   'P 1'
#
loop_
_entity.id
_entity.type
_entity.pdbx_description
1 polymer ?
#
loop_
_entity_poly.entity_id
_entity_poly.type
_entity_poly.pdbx_seq_one_letter_code
_entity_poly.pdbx_strand_id
1 'polypeptide(L)'
;MGPEAKLYKKFKKATPTISWNRIENLAVPGMPDTLGYTKYNHFFTVEFKVAKGNKVRLSPHQIGWHMRHPYNTFICVEHLGP
;
A
#
# COMPACT_ATOMS: atom_id res chain seq x y z
N MET A 1 -0.15 -16.72 5.72
CA MET A 1 -0.32 -15.28 5.42
C MET A 1 1.05 -14.65 5.22
N GLY A 2 1.24 -13.96 4.12
CA GLY A 2 2.51 -13.32 3.81
C GLY A 2 2.79 -12.07 4.67
N PRO A 3 4.04 -11.58 4.66
CA PRO A 3 4.42 -10.43 5.49
C PRO A 3 3.68 -9.14 5.14
N GLU A 4 3.36 -8.91 3.87
CA GLU A 4 2.59 -7.72 3.46
C GLU A 4 1.15 -7.79 3.95
N ALA A 5 0.54 -8.98 3.95
CA ALA A 5 -0.81 -9.15 4.49
C ALA A 5 -0.84 -8.95 6.01
N LYS A 6 0.22 -9.35 6.72
CA LYS A 6 0.36 -9.08 8.15
C LYS A 6 0.50 -7.60 8.42
N LEU A 7 1.29 -6.89 7.63
CA LEU A 7 1.45 -5.45 7.73
C LEU A 7 0.12 -4.72 7.50
N TYR A 8 -0.63 -5.13 6.49
CA TYR A 8 -1.96 -4.58 6.22
C TYR A 8 -2.89 -4.74 7.42
N LYS A 9 -2.96 -5.93 8.01
CA LYS A 9 -3.79 -6.18 9.20
C LYS A 9 -3.40 -5.30 10.37
N LYS A 10 -2.10 -5.17 10.63
CA LYS A 10 -1.55 -4.35 11.69
C LYS A 10 -1.93 -2.87 11.48
N PHE A 11 -1.79 -2.39 10.28
CA PHE A 11 -2.10 -1.01 9.91
C PHE A 11 -3.59 -0.73 10.03
N LYS A 12 -4.42 -1.64 9.54
CA LYS A 12 -5.87 -1.55 9.64
C LYS A 12 -6.33 -1.46 11.09
N LYS A 13 -5.76 -2.29 11.97
CA LYS A 13 -6.08 -2.29 13.39
C LYS A 13 -5.69 -0.98 14.06
N ALA A 14 -4.58 -0.37 13.66
CA ALA A 14 -4.07 0.87 14.22
C ALA A 14 -4.82 2.11 13.73
N THR A 15 -5.66 1.99 12.71
CA THR A 15 -6.37 3.12 12.09
C THR A 15 -7.88 2.86 12.03
N PRO A 16 -8.56 2.80 13.20
CA PRO A 16 -9.97 2.38 13.25
C PRO A 16 -10.93 3.35 12.58
N THR A 17 -10.52 4.60 12.32
CA THR A 17 -11.36 5.60 11.66
C THR A 17 -11.25 5.56 10.13
N ILE A 18 -10.39 4.72 9.59
CA ILE A 18 -10.22 4.58 8.13
C ILE A 18 -10.93 3.31 7.67
N SER A 19 -11.75 3.45 6.64
CA SER A 19 -12.36 2.30 5.97
C SER A 19 -11.36 1.74 4.95
N TRP A 20 -11.00 0.48 5.10
CA TRP A 20 -10.01 -0.19 4.27
C TRP A 20 -10.66 -1.25 3.39
N ASN A 21 -10.26 -1.30 2.12
CA ASN A 21 -10.71 -2.31 1.18
C ASN A 21 -9.52 -2.82 0.36
N ARG A 22 -9.45 -4.14 0.20
CA ARG A 22 -8.48 -4.74 -0.72
C ARG A 22 -9.08 -4.72 -2.12
N ILE A 23 -8.29 -4.23 -3.06
CA ILE A 23 -8.66 -4.18 -4.47
C ILE A 23 -7.75 -5.13 -5.22
N GLU A 24 -8.32 -6.19 -5.79
CA GLU A 24 -7.56 -7.07 -6.66
C GLU A 24 -7.82 -6.66 -8.10
N ASN A 25 -6.84 -6.03 -8.72
CA ASN A 25 -6.95 -5.57 -10.08
C ASN A 25 -5.79 -6.11 -10.92
N LEU A 26 -6.06 -7.16 -11.66
CA LEU A 26 -5.08 -7.79 -12.53
C LEU A 26 -4.96 -7.10 -13.90
N ALA A 27 -5.88 -6.16 -14.21
CA ALA A 27 -5.92 -5.49 -15.50
C ALA A 27 -5.05 -4.24 -15.56
N VAL A 28 -4.66 -3.68 -14.40
CA VAL A 28 -3.82 -2.48 -14.35
C VAL A 28 -2.51 -2.81 -13.63
N PRO A 29 -1.44 -3.08 -14.37
CA PRO A 29 -0.15 -3.39 -13.76
C PRO A 29 0.36 -2.25 -12.88
N GLY A 30 0.83 -2.61 -11.69
CA GLY A 30 1.44 -1.66 -10.76
C GLY A 30 0.47 -0.88 -9.89
N MET A 31 -0.84 -0.99 -10.13
CA MET A 31 -1.83 -0.33 -9.27
C MET A 31 -1.77 -0.90 -7.85
N PRO A 32 -1.77 -0.05 -6.82
CA PRO A 32 -1.85 -0.52 -5.43
C PRO A 32 -3.10 -1.36 -5.19
N ASP A 33 -2.97 -2.35 -4.31
CA ASP A 33 -4.06 -3.31 -4.06
C ASP A 33 -4.93 -2.95 -2.85
N THR A 34 -4.70 -1.81 -2.22
CA THR A 34 -5.44 -1.40 -1.02
C THR A 34 -5.96 0.03 -1.17
N LEU A 35 -7.24 0.19 -0.87
CA LEU A 35 -7.90 1.49 -0.87
C LEU A 35 -8.28 1.87 0.55
N GLY A 36 -7.94 3.09 0.96
CA GLY A 36 -8.38 3.68 2.22
C GLY A 36 -9.36 4.81 1.97
N TYR A 37 -10.30 4.96 2.90
CA TYR A 37 -11.29 6.03 2.86
C TYR A 37 -11.41 6.64 4.26
N THR A 38 -11.13 7.94 4.36
CA THR A 38 -11.16 8.61 5.67
C THR A 38 -12.56 9.09 6.02
N LYS A 39 -12.77 9.42 7.29
CA LYS A 39 -14.01 10.03 7.77
C LYS A 39 -14.28 11.42 7.18
N TYR A 40 -13.26 12.01 6.53
CA TYR A 40 -13.39 13.29 5.85
C TYR A 40 -13.64 13.13 4.34
N ASN A 41 -14.04 11.95 3.90
CA ASN A 41 -14.36 11.64 2.52
C ASN A 41 -13.18 11.73 1.55
N HIS A 42 -11.98 11.37 2.03
CA HIS A 42 -10.79 11.32 1.20
C HIS A 42 -10.45 9.88 0.84
N PHE A 43 -10.36 9.60 -0.44
CA PHE A 43 -9.84 8.34 -0.95
C PHE A 43 -8.33 8.43 -1.13
N PHE A 44 -7.66 7.33 -0.84
CA PHE A 44 -6.25 7.17 -1.15
C PHE A 44 -5.93 5.69 -1.34
N THR A 45 -4.83 5.42 -2.02
CA THR A 45 -4.36 4.04 -2.21
C THR A 45 -3.06 3.83 -1.44
N VAL A 46 -2.83 2.59 -1.03
CA VAL A 46 -1.61 2.20 -0.33
C VAL A 46 -1.08 0.90 -0.91
N GLU A 47 0.19 0.89 -1.23
CA GLU A 47 0.94 -0.32 -1.52
C GLU A 47 1.73 -0.71 -0.27
N PHE A 48 1.48 -1.89 0.28
CA PHE A 48 2.22 -2.37 1.44
C PHE A 48 3.42 -3.18 1.01
N LYS A 49 4.58 -2.84 1.56
CA LYS A 49 5.85 -3.51 1.28
C LYS A 49 6.56 -3.84 2.59
N VAL A 50 7.24 -4.97 2.58
CA VAL A 50 8.13 -5.35 3.68
C VAL A 50 9.54 -5.42 3.13
N ALA A 51 10.46 -4.73 3.79
CA ALA A 51 11.85 -4.65 3.34
C ALA A 51 12.80 -5.24 4.36
N LYS A 52 13.84 -5.90 3.87
CA LYS A 52 15.01 -6.31 4.66
C LYS A 52 16.20 -5.49 4.19
N GLY A 53 17.06 -5.08 5.14
CA GLY A 53 18.18 -4.22 4.81
C GLY A 53 17.72 -2.84 4.36
N ASN A 54 18.43 -2.23 3.42
CA ASN A 54 18.20 -0.85 3.00
C ASN A 54 17.44 -0.74 1.68
N LYS A 55 16.82 -1.82 1.20
CA LYS A 55 16.20 -1.82 -0.12
C LYS A 55 14.71 -2.13 -0.06
N VAL A 56 13.92 -1.22 -0.61
CA VAL A 56 12.52 -1.45 -0.93
C VAL A 56 12.44 -1.82 -2.40
N ARG A 57 11.83 -2.96 -2.68
CA ARG A 57 11.70 -3.45 -4.06
C ARG A 57 10.33 -3.09 -4.63
N LEU A 58 10.35 -2.23 -5.64
CA LEU A 58 9.16 -1.91 -6.43
C LEU A 58 9.37 -2.43 -7.85
N SER A 59 8.34 -3.03 -8.42
CA SER A 59 8.40 -3.43 -9.83
C SER A 59 8.40 -2.19 -10.73
N PRO A 60 8.89 -2.30 -11.98
CA PRO A 60 8.79 -1.18 -12.92
C PRO A 60 7.36 -0.69 -13.12
N HIS A 61 6.38 -1.59 -13.10
CA HIS A 61 4.97 -1.22 -13.21
C HIS A 61 4.50 -0.40 -12.01
N GLN A 62 4.91 -0.78 -10.80
CA GLN A 62 4.57 -0.03 -9.59
C GLN A 62 5.18 1.38 -9.62
N ILE A 63 6.44 1.49 -10.01
CA ILE A 63 7.11 2.78 -10.15
C ILE A 63 6.38 3.65 -11.19
N GLY A 64 6.08 3.10 -12.35
CA GLY A 64 5.38 3.82 -13.42
C GLY A 64 4.00 4.28 -12.98
N TRP A 65 3.25 3.42 -12.28
CA TRP A 65 1.92 3.78 -11.80
C TRP A 65 1.98 4.96 -10.83
N HIS A 66 2.90 4.92 -9.85
CA HIS A 66 3.05 6.00 -8.88
C HIS A 66 3.52 7.31 -9.52
N MET A 67 4.34 7.24 -10.55
CA MET A 67 4.76 8.43 -11.28
C MET A 67 3.59 9.09 -12.02
N ARG A 68 2.63 8.31 -12.50
CA ARG A 68 1.43 8.82 -13.17
C ARG A 68 0.35 9.28 -12.18
N HIS A 69 0.46 8.90 -10.90
CA HIS A 69 -0.52 9.22 -9.87
C HIS A 69 0.19 9.85 -8.66
N PRO A 70 0.57 11.15 -8.76
CA PRO A 70 1.40 11.78 -7.73
C PRO A 70 0.66 12.16 -6.45
N TYR A 71 -0.67 12.05 -6.43
CA TYR A 71 -1.47 12.47 -5.28
C TYR A 71 -2.33 11.32 -4.74
N ASN A 72 -2.57 11.36 -3.43
CA ASN A 72 -3.46 10.42 -2.74
C ASN A 72 -3.08 8.97 -2.94
N THR A 73 -1.78 8.70 -3.03
CA THR A 73 -1.26 7.34 -3.09
C THR A 73 0.02 7.25 -2.29
N PHE A 74 0.18 6.13 -1.58
CA PHE A 74 1.28 5.97 -0.63
C PHE A 74 1.88 4.58 -0.75
N ILE A 75 3.13 4.48 -0.40
CA ILE A 75 3.82 3.21 -0.21
C ILE A 75 4.14 3.11 1.27
N CYS A 76 3.56 2.12 1.93
CA CYS A 76 3.81 1.87 3.34
C CYS A 76 4.80 0.72 3.47
N VAL A 77 5.95 0.99 4.06
CA VAL A 77 7.03 0.02 4.17
C VAL A 77 7.25 -0.33 5.63
N GLU A 78 7.23 -1.62 5.94
CA GLU A 78 7.72 -2.13 7.21
C GLU A 78 9.15 -2.62 7.00
N HIS A 79 10.07 -2.07 7.78
CA HIS A 79 11.48 -2.45 7.74
C HIS A 79 11.77 -3.48 8.82
N LEU A 80 12.24 -4.65 8.42
CA LEU A 80 12.47 -5.78 9.32
C LEU A 80 13.86 -5.82 9.95
N GLY A 81 14.56 -4.70 9.97
CA GLY A 81 15.88 -4.60 10.53
C GLY A 81 16.98 -4.75 9.50
N PRO A 82 18.23 -4.73 9.95
CA PRO A 82 19.39 -4.78 9.04
C PRO A 82 19.52 -6.09 8.30
#